data_638b19b8b3f51e0e972dc2411845a7ce
#
_entry.id   638b19b8b3f51e0e972dc2411845a7ce
#
_cell.length_a   1.000
_cell.length_b   1.000
_cell.length_c   1.000
_cell.angle_alpha   90.00
_cell.angle_beta   90.00
_cell.angle_gamma   90.00
#
_symmetry.space_group_name_H-M   'P 1'
#
loop_
_entity.id
_entity.type
_entity.pdbx_description
1 polymer ?
#
loop_
_entity_poly.entity_id
_entity_poly.type
_entity_poly.pdbx_seq_one_letter_code
_entity_poly.pdbx_strand_id
1 'polypeptide(L)'
;MRAEYEEKQYNKTIGHGTYIEIVESEFLPIVTKTKYVVVAFFHKDFERCKIVDMHIHKICRDHEECRFVRLDAERAPFFINKLGVQVLPTIIMFVDGKAVDRIVGFDELGGADDFPTVNLTRRLIRGGVLDAKNRVEKG
;
A
#
# COMPACT_ATOMS: atom_id res chain seq x y z
N MET A 1 -16.89 -13.10 16.47
CA MET A 1 -15.99 -14.10 15.88
C MET A 1 -16.42 -14.52 14.50
N ARG A 2 -17.67 -14.87 14.34
CA ARG A 2 -18.19 -15.26 13.06
C ARG A 2 -18.14 -14.12 12.03
N ALA A 3 -18.48 -12.91 12.46
CA ALA A 3 -18.44 -11.73 11.59
C ALA A 3 -17.02 -11.41 11.12
N GLU A 4 -16.04 -11.58 11.99
CA GLU A 4 -14.63 -11.37 11.63
C GLU A 4 -14.16 -12.36 10.59
N TYR A 5 -14.52 -13.63 10.75
CA TYR A 5 -14.15 -14.67 9.81
C TYR A 5 -14.75 -14.40 8.42
N GLU A 6 -16.01 -14.04 8.38
CA GLU A 6 -16.71 -13.75 7.12
C GLU A 6 -16.10 -12.54 6.42
N GLU A 7 -15.74 -11.50 7.16
CA GLU A 7 -15.10 -10.32 6.62
C GLU A 7 -13.74 -10.65 6.00
N LYS A 8 -12.94 -11.47 6.67
CA LYS A 8 -11.64 -11.89 6.14
C LYS A 8 -11.77 -12.70 4.86
N GLN A 9 -12.76 -13.59 4.79
CA GLN A 9 -13.00 -14.38 3.58
C GLN A 9 -13.42 -13.48 2.43
N TYR A 10 -14.28 -12.51 2.68
CA TYR A 10 -14.70 -11.56 1.67
C TYR A 10 -13.51 -10.75 1.16
N ASN A 11 -12.67 -10.24 2.06
CA ASN A 11 -11.49 -9.44 1.70
C ASN A 11 -10.54 -10.22 0.81
N LYS A 12 -10.31 -11.49 1.07
CA LYS A 12 -9.48 -12.33 0.20
C LYS A 12 -10.08 -12.46 -1.19
N THR A 13 -11.39 -12.59 -1.27
CA THR A 13 -12.09 -12.72 -2.55
C THR A 13 -11.87 -11.49 -3.44
N ILE A 14 -11.80 -10.30 -2.85
CA ILE A 14 -11.62 -9.05 -3.61
C ILE A 14 -10.15 -8.63 -3.72
N GLY A 15 -9.21 -9.53 -3.43
CA GLY A 15 -7.79 -9.28 -3.67
C GLY A 15 -6.95 -8.87 -2.47
N HIS A 16 -7.54 -8.84 -1.26
CA HIS A 16 -6.76 -8.56 -0.05
C HIS A 16 -5.78 -9.71 0.22
N GLY A 17 -4.66 -9.40 0.82
CA GLY A 17 -3.61 -10.40 1.06
C GLY A 17 -2.64 -10.55 -0.09
N THR A 18 -2.84 -9.80 -1.18
CA THR A 18 -1.97 -9.82 -2.36
C THR A 18 -1.46 -8.42 -2.67
N TYR A 19 -0.38 -8.37 -3.44
CA TYR A 19 0.18 -7.12 -3.91
C TYR A 19 0.41 -7.25 -5.40
N ILE A 20 -0.48 -6.64 -6.20
CA ILE A 20 -0.46 -6.79 -7.65
C ILE A 20 -0.37 -5.43 -8.34
N GLU A 21 0.15 -5.46 -9.56
CA GLU A 21 0.18 -4.28 -10.40
C GLU A 21 -1.18 -4.07 -11.04
N ILE A 22 -1.67 -2.82 -11.02
CA ILE A 22 -2.92 -2.44 -11.67
C ILE A 22 -2.62 -1.42 -12.76
N VAL A 23 -3.60 -1.18 -13.63
CA VAL A 23 -3.50 -0.13 -14.65
C VAL A 23 -4.31 1.08 -14.21
N GLU A 24 -4.07 2.22 -14.85
CA GLU A 24 -4.69 3.48 -14.47
C GLU A 24 -6.22 3.41 -14.43
N SER A 25 -6.83 2.70 -15.36
CA SER A 25 -8.29 2.56 -15.41
C SER A 25 -8.86 1.78 -14.23
N GLU A 26 -8.04 0.97 -13.56
CA GLU A 26 -8.48 0.17 -12.40
C GLU A 26 -8.34 0.94 -11.09
N PHE A 27 -7.57 2.03 -11.09
CA PHE A 27 -7.25 2.75 -9.86
C PHE A 27 -8.48 3.27 -9.14
N LEU A 28 -9.30 4.05 -9.83
CA LEU A 28 -10.46 4.69 -9.20
C LEU A 28 -11.48 3.70 -8.67
N PRO A 29 -11.88 2.65 -9.45
CA PRO A 29 -12.78 1.64 -8.91
C PRO A 29 -12.24 0.96 -7.65
N ILE A 30 -10.95 0.65 -7.61
CA ILE A 30 -10.35 -0.02 -6.46
C ILE A 30 -10.40 0.87 -5.22
N VAL A 31 -9.94 2.12 -5.32
CA VAL A 31 -9.88 2.99 -4.15
C VAL A 31 -11.25 3.43 -3.66
N THR A 32 -12.24 3.52 -4.55
CA THR A 32 -13.59 3.95 -4.15
C THR A 32 -14.43 2.81 -3.59
N LYS A 33 -14.17 1.57 -3.99
CA LYS A 33 -14.93 0.41 -3.55
C LYS A 33 -14.30 -0.33 -2.37
N THR A 34 -13.07 0.01 -2.01
CA THR A 34 -12.34 -0.65 -0.94
C THR A 34 -12.06 0.35 0.16
N LYS A 35 -12.32 -0.03 1.41
CA LYS A 35 -12.18 0.90 2.53
C LYS A 35 -10.74 1.35 2.75
N TYR A 36 -9.80 0.40 2.82
CA TYR A 36 -8.39 0.70 3.06
C TYR A 36 -7.56 0.22 1.89
N VAL A 37 -6.87 1.13 1.23
CA VAL A 37 -6.02 0.81 0.08
C VAL A 37 -4.67 1.50 0.22
N VAL A 38 -3.61 0.75 -0.07
CA VAL A 38 -2.25 1.28 -0.15
C VAL A 38 -1.82 1.17 -1.62
N VAL A 39 -1.48 2.30 -2.23
CA VAL A 39 -1.04 2.33 -3.63
C VAL A 39 0.43 2.75 -3.67
N ALA A 40 1.28 1.87 -4.21
CA ALA A 40 2.69 2.17 -4.39
C ALA A 40 2.93 2.61 -5.84
N PHE A 41 3.33 3.85 -6.02
CA PHE A 41 3.69 4.37 -7.33
C PHE A 41 5.15 4.07 -7.57
N PHE A 42 5.45 3.46 -8.71
CA PHE A 42 6.79 2.95 -9.00
C PHE A 42 7.19 3.22 -10.46
N HIS A 43 8.48 3.04 -10.73
CA HIS A 43 9.01 2.98 -12.09
C HIS A 43 10.00 1.82 -12.14
N LYS A 44 9.94 1.04 -13.20
CA LYS A 44 10.76 -0.17 -13.34
C LYS A 44 12.27 0.07 -13.28
N ASP A 45 12.70 1.28 -13.63
CA ASP A 45 14.13 1.62 -13.64
C ASP A 45 14.65 2.14 -12.29
N PHE A 46 13.79 2.24 -11.27
CA PHE A 46 14.15 2.77 -9.97
C PHE A 46 14.32 1.63 -8.96
N GLU A 47 15.57 1.40 -8.53
CA GLU A 47 15.88 0.30 -7.60
C GLU A 47 15.15 0.39 -6.26
N ARG A 48 14.94 1.60 -5.75
CA ARG A 48 14.23 1.78 -4.48
C ARG A 48 12.79 1.31 -4.55
N CYS A 49 12.18 1.33 -5.74
CA CYS A 49 10.83 0.80 -5.91
C CYS A 49 10.80 -0.71 -5.68
N LYS A 50 11.86 -1.42 -6.05
CA LYS A 50 11.98 -2.86 -5.81
C LYS A 50 12.10 -3.17 -4.33
N ILE A 51 12.75 -2.30 -3.58
CA ILE A 51 12.89 -2.45 -2.14
C ILE A 51 11.52 -2.32 -1.48
N VAL A 52 10.74 -1.33 -1.89
CA VAL A 52 9.36 -1.15 -1.39
C VAL A 52 8.53 -2.38 -1.72
N ASP A 53 8.63 -2.89 -2.95
CA ASP A 53 7.88 -4.08 -3.36
C ASP A 53 8.18 -5.28 -2.44
N MET A 54 9.44 -5.48 -2.12
CA MET A 54 9.84 -6.57 -1.23
C MET A 54 9.16 -6.46 0.13
N HIS A 55 9.18 -5.26 0.72
CA HIS A 55 8.57 -5.05 2.03
C HIS A 55 7.05 -5.20 1.98
N ILE A 56 6.41 -4.64 0.95
CA ILE A 56 4.95 -4.73 0.83
C ILE A 56 4.49 -6.17 0.62
N HIS A 57 5.23 -6.97 -0.14
CA HIS A 57 4.92 -8.40 -0.29
C HIS A 57 4.89 -9.13 1.05
N LYS A 58 5.78 -8.75 1.97
CA LYS A 58 5.79 -9.34 3.31
C LYS A 58 4.63 -8.86 4.15
N ILE A 59 4.31 -7.57 4.05
CA ILE A 59 3.28 -6.93 4.87
C ILE A 59 1.88 -7.38 4.46
N CYS A 60 1.60 -7.46 3.17
CA CYS A 60 0.24 -7.73 2.69
C CYS A 60 -0.31 -9.08 3.14
N ARG A 61 0.56 -10.03 3.39
CA ARG A 61 0.14 -11.37 3.85
C ARG A 61 -0.45 -11.34 5.25
N ASP A 62 0.02 -10.42 6.09
CA ASP A 62 -0.39 -10.33 7.49
C ASP A 62 -1.48 -9.30 7.72
N HIS A 63 -1.87 -8.55 6.69
CA HIS A 63 -2.82 -7.44 6.83
C HIS A 63 -3.90 -7.50 5.76
N GLU A 64 -4.84 -8.43 5.95
CA GLU A 64 -5.95 -8.63 5.02
C GLU A 64 -7.02 -7.54 5.10
N GLU A 65 -6.94 -6.68 6.10
CA GLU A 65 -7.86 -5.55 6.24
C GLU A 65 -7.62 -4.47 5.18
N CYS A 66 -6.46 -4.49 4.52
CA CYS A 66 -6.06 -3.48 3.54
C CYS A 66 -5.72 -4.14 2.21
N ARG A 67 -6.06 -3.47 1.13
CA ARG A 67 -5.66 -3.92 -0.21
C ARG A 67 -4.41 -3.17 -0.65
N PHE A 68 -3.41 -3.91 -1.12
CA PHE A 68 -2.15 -3.35 -1.58
C PHE A 68 -2.03 -3.51 -3.09
N VAL A 69 -1.80 -2.41 -3.79
CA VAL A 69 -1.62 -2.43 -5.26
C VAL A 69 -0.44 -1.53 -5.64
N ARG A 70 0.11 -1.76 -6.82
CA ARG A 70 1.17 -0.93 -7.36
C ARG A 70 0.76 -0.39 -8.71
N LEU A 71 1.17 0.82 -9.02
CA LEU A 71 0.80 1.51 -10.23
C LEU A 71 2.04 2.13 -10.88
N ASP A 72 2.28 1.77 -12.14
CA ASP A 72 3.42 2.29 -12.89
C ASP A 72 3.19 3.77 -13.21
N ALA A 73 4.06 4.62 -12.66
CA ALA A 73 3.95 6.06 -12.83
C ALA A 73 3.98 6.49 -14.30
N GLU A 74 4.78 5.79 -15.12
CA GLU A 74 4.88 6.09 -16.53
C GLU A 74 3.59 5.82 -17.29
N ARG A 75 2.78 4.88 -16.79
CA ARG A 75 1.52 4.48 -17.41
C ARG A 75 0.30 5.08 -16.73
N ALA A 76 0.49 6.00 -15.81
CA ALA A 76 -0.60 6.60 -15.06
C ALA A 76 -0.43 8.13 -14.97
N PRO A 77 -0.22 8.82 -16.11
CA PRO A 77 0.06 10.26 -16.08
C PRO A 77 -1.07 11.08 -15.47
N PHE A 78 -2.31 10.66 -15.63
CA PHE A 78 -3.45 11.40 -15.08
C PHE A 78 -3.37 11.46 -13.55
N PHE A 79 -3.22 10.30 -12.90
CA PHE A 79 -3.20 10.28 -11.44
C PHE A 79 -1.87 10.76 -10.86
N ILE A 80 -0.77 10.60 -11.57
CA ILE A 80 0.50 11.19 -11.16
C ILE A 80 0.35 12.70 -11.03
N ASN A 81 -0.26 13.36 -12.00
CA ASN A 81 -0.52 14.79 -11.94
C ASN A 81 -1.56 15.14 -10.89
N LYS A 82 -2.66 14.41 -10.87
CA LYS A 82 -3.78 14.67 -9.96
C LYS A 82 -3.36 14.58 -8.50
N LEU A 83 -2.54 13.60 -8.17
CA LEU A 83 -2.10 13.34 -6.80
C LEU A 83 -0.78 14.05 -6.45
N GLY A 84 -0.17 14.70 -7.43
CA GLY A 84 1.06 15.45 -7.19
C GLY A 84 2.26 14.57 -6.84
N VAL A 85 2.38 13.40 -7.48
CA VAL A 85 3.50 12.50 -7.23
C VAL A 85 4.71 13.00 -8.01
N GLN A 86 5.81 13.33 -7.31
CA GLN A 86 7.03 13.86 -7.91
C GLN A 86 8.26 13.00 -7.65
N VAL A 87 8.20 12.15 -6.64
CA VAL A 87 9.32 11.29 -6.23
C VAL A 87 8.87 9.85 -6.25
N LEU A 88 9.74 8.96 -6.71
CA LEU A 88 9.45 7.52 -6.70
C LEU A 88 10.51 6.79 -5.87
N PRO A 89 10.12 5.83 -5.04
CA PRO A 89 8.74 5.41 -4.79
C PRO A 89 7.96 6.40 -3.94
N THR A 90 6.65 6.51 -4.19
CA THR A 90 5.73 7.21 -3.31
C THR A 90 4.58 6.26 -3.00
N ILE A 91 4.26 6.12 -1.72
CA ILE A 91 3.15 5.28 -1.28
C ILE A 91 2.05 6.20 -0.79
N ILE A 92 0.84 6.04 -1.33
CA ILE A 92 -0.31 6.85 -0.90
C ILE A 92 -1.34 5.93 -0.26
N MET A 93 -1.84 6.36 0.89
CA MET A 93 -2.82 5.63 1.68
C MET A 93 -4.20 6.22 1.45
N PHE A 94 -5.17 5.35 1.16
CA PHE A 94 -6.55 5.75 0.90
C PHE A 94 -7.49 5.12 1.92
N VAL A 95 -8.44 5.92 2.41
CA VAL A 95 -9.52 5.44 3.28
C VAL A 95 -10.82 5.96 2.68
N ASP A 96 -11.74 5.04 2.39
CA ASP A 96 -13.04 5.36 1.79
C ASP A 96 -12.92 6.24 0.53
N GLY A 97 -11.92 5.94 -0.30
CA GLY A 97 -11.71 6.64 -1.56
C GLY A 97 -10.94 7.94 -1.47
N LYS A 98 -10.50 8.33 -0.28
CA LYS A 98 -9.79 9.60 -0.07
C LYS A 98 -8.34 9.35 0.31
N ALA A 99 -7.41 10.10 -0.30
CA ALA A 99 -6.01 10.06 0.07
C ALA A 99 -5.84 10.72 1.44
N VAL A 100 -5.48 9.94 2.44
CA VAL A 100 -5.36 10.43 3.82
C VAL A 100 -3.92 10.67 4.26
N ASP A 101 -2.95 10.01 3.62
CA ASP A 101 -1.55 10.14 3.99
C ASP A 101 -0.67 9.63 2.86
N ARG A 102 0.62 9.97 2.90
CA ARG A 102 1.58 9.46 1.91
C ARG A 102 2.96 9.33 2.50
N ILE A 103 3.77 8.46 1.90
CA ILE A 103 5.18 8.27 2.24
C ILE A 103 5.97 8.58 0.97
N VAL A 104 6.85 9.58 1.03
CA VAL A 104 7.65 10.00 -0.12
C VAL A 104 9.08 9.51 0.09
N GLY A 105 9.54 8.62 -0.79
CA GLY A 105 10.87 8.05 -0.63
C GLY A 105 11.02 7.25 0.66
N PHE A 106 12.20 7.29 1.26
CA PHE A 106 12.53 6.49 2.45
C PHE A 106 12.82 7.32 3.71
N ASP A 107 12.73 8.62 3.64
CA ASP A 107 13.11 9.49 4.77
C ASP A 107 12.37 9.13 6.06
N GLU A 108 11.08 8.88 5.96
CA GLU A 108 10.27 8.54 7.13
C GLU A 108 10.44 7.08 7.57
N LEU A 109 11.16 6.28 6.79
CA LEU A 109 11.34 4.86 7.05
C LEU A 109 12.73 4.55 7.61
N GLY A 110 13.55 5.56 7.79
CA GLY A 110 14.91 5.39 8.30
C GLY A 110 15.96 6.03 7.42
N GLY A 111 15.60 6.48 6.22
CA GLY A 111 16.50 7.19 5.31
C GLY A 111 17.50 6.32 4.57
N ALA A 112 17.57 5.03 4.85
CA ALA A 112 18.52 4.10 4.23
C ALA A 112 17.79 3.03 3.44
N ASP A 113 18.48 2.43 2.46
CA ASP A 113 17.88 1.41 1.59
C ASP A 113 17.61 0.10 2.34
N ASP A 114 18.26 -0.15 3.46
CA ASP A 114 18.13 -1.37 4.25
C ASP A 114 17.23 -1.21 5.47
N PHE A 115 16.26 -0.30 5.42
CA PHE A 115 15.36 -0.10 6.56
C PHE A 115 14.58 -1.40 6.87
N PRO A 116 14.27 -1.65 8.17
CA PRO A 116 13.49 -2.84 8.53
C PRO A 116 12.05 -2.74 8.08
N THR A 117 11.47 -3.89 7.70
CA THR A 117 10.06 -3.94 7.28
C THR A 117 9.13 -3.33 8.31
N VAL A 118 9.42 -3.53 9.60
CA VAL A 118 8.58 -3.00 10.69
C VAL A 118 8.42 -1.47 10.61
N ASN A 119 9.42 -0.77 10.09
CA ASN A 119 9.34 0.68 9.96
C ASN A 119 8.20 1.07 9.01
N LEU A 120 8.07 0.36 7.89
CA LEU A 120 6.98 0.61 6.96
C LEU A 120 5.63 0.20 7.55
N THR A 121 5.57 -0.94 8.22
CA THR A 121 4.34 -1.39 8.89
C THR A 121 3.84 -0.36 9.89
N ARG A 122 4.71 0.13 10.76
CA ARG A 122 4.36 1.15 11.75
C ARG A 122 3.89 2.44 11.10
N ARG A 123 4.53 2.83 10.01
CA ARG A 123 4.14 4.04 9.30
C ARG A 123 2.75 3.91 8.69
N LEU A 124 2.43 2.74 8.14
CA LEU A 124 1.10 2.49 7.58
C LEU A 124 0.03 2.42 8.66
N ILE A 125 0.35 1.88 9.82
CA ILE A 125 -0.56 1.89 10.97
C ILE A 125 -0.85 3.32 11.40
N ARG A 126 0.18 4.15 11.47
CA ARG A 126 0.04 5.56 11.85
C ARG A 126 -0.82 6.32 10.84
N GLY A 127 -0.74 5.95 9.55
CA GLY A 127 -1.56 6.56 8.51
C GLY A 127 -3.01 6.12 8.53
N GLY A 128 -3.34 5.10 9.30
CA GLY A 128 -4.72 4.67 9.50
C GLY A 128 -5.22 3.59 8.54
N VAL A 129 -4.34 3.01 7.71
CA VAL A 129 -4.76 1.98 6.75
C VAL A 129 -4.52 0.56 7.25
N LEU A 130 -3.69 0.39 8.27
CA LEU A 130 -3.46 -0.92 8.89
C LEU A 130 -3.89 -0.91 10.33
N ASP A 131 -4.41 -2.07 10.77
CA ASP A 131 -4.83 -2.28 12.17
C ASP A 131 -3.65 -2.80 12.97
N ALA A 132 -3.28 -2.09 14.03
CA ALA A 132 -2.20 -2.50 14.92
C ALA A 132 -2.45 -3.88 15.54
N LYS A 133 -3.71 -4.26 15.71
CA LYS A 133 -4.06 -5.57 16.31
C LYS A 133 -3.68 -6.74 15.41
N ASN A 134 -3.59 -6.50 14.10
CA ASN A 134 -3.23 -7.55 13.14
C ASN A 134 -1.74 -7.61 12.87
N ARG A 135 -0.97 -6.72 13.49
CA ARG A 135 0.47 -6.71 13.33
C ARG A 135 1.07 -7.95 14.02
N VAL A 136 1.84 -8.71 13.26
CA VAL A 136 2.51 -9.88 13.80
C VAL A 136 3.77 -9.45 14.53
N GLU A 137 3.79 -9.64 15.85
CA GLU A 137 4.95 -9.34 16.68
C GLU A 137 5.89 -10.54 16.64
N LYS A 138 6.90 -10.47 15.81
CA LYS A 138 7.89 -11.54 15.76
C LYS A 138 9.22 -11.04 16.24
N GLY A 139 9.33 -11.11 17.53
CA GLY A 139 10.59 -10.83 18.23
C GLY A 139 11.02 -9.40 18.21
#